data_e1e399ee463fdf721da26b69c720428c
#
_entry.id   e1e399ee463fdf721da26b69c720428c
#
_cell.length_a   1.000
_cell.length_b   1.000
_cell.length_c   1.000
_cell.angle_alpha   90.00
_cell.angle_beta   90.00
_cell.angle_gamma   90.00
#
_symmetry.space_group_name_H-M   'P 1'
#
loop_
_entity.id
_entity.type
_entity.pdbx_description
1 polymer ?
#
loop_
_entity_poly.entity_id
_entity_poly.type
_entity_poly.pdbx_seq_one_letter_code
_entity_poly.pdbx_strand_id
1 'polypeptide(L)'
;RLYDDVDKATNHYFRMPCFNSGYREYLFNEIREVMEKEPDGIFVDCMIPKPCYCSNCLRKMAEKGIDVNDDAAVFKFQVDTLYEVFSQIHAIVTPKMRLYINSYSNDWFSEFEGHIELECLPTYTWGYDFFPAQAPYYRNLAPGKELVYMTGAMVTGWGDFSGYKPDAALECDVYDAMMYGYNPSVGDLMHPRDGLNR
;
A
#
# COMPACT_ATOMS: atom_id res chain seq x y z
N ARG A 1 24.86 -9.57 -4.18
CA ARG A 1 23.80 -10.47 -3.66
C ARG A 1 22.81 -10.72 -4.78
N LEU A 2 22.76 -11.93 -5.26
CA LEU A 2 21.80 -12.34 -6.25
C LEU A 2 20.43 -12.50 -5.59
N TYR A 3 19.40 -12.23 -6.32
CA TYR A 3 17.97 -12.29 -5.99
C TYR A 3 17.52 -13.57 -5.25
N ASP A 4 18.34 -14.64 -5.30
CA ASP A 4 18.01 -15.97 -4.80
C ASP A 4 17.87 -16.08 -3.28
N ASP A 5 18.52 -15.20 -2.49
CA ASP A 5 18.49 -15.34 -1.03
C ASP A 5 17.29 -14.61 -0.38
N VAL A 6 16.84 -13.53 -0.98
CA VAL A 6 15.61 -12.84 -0.55
C VAL A 6 14.38 -13.64 -0.98
N ASP A 7 14.47 -14.29 -2.09
CA ASP A 7 13.44 -15.11 -2.67
C ASP A 7 13.16 -16.40 -1.86
N LYS A 8 14.10 -17.00 -1.20
CA LYS A 8 13.88 -18.21 -0.41
C LYS A 8 13.14 -18.00 0.91
N ALA A 9 13.16 -16.78 1.43
CA ALA A 9 12.50 -16.44 2.69
C ALA A 9 11.06 -15.95 2.54
N THR A 10 10.66 -15.50 1.35
CA THR A 10 9.34 -14.95 1.07
C THR A 10 8.72 -15.66 -0.12
N ASN A 11 7.66 -16.37 0.09
CA ASN A 11 6.98 -17.19 -0.90
C ASN A 11 6.76 -16.44 -2.25
N HIS A 12 7.42 -16.88 -3.30
CA HIS A 12 7.86 -16.26 -4.55
C HIS A 12 6.80 -15.87 -5.59
N TYR A 13 5.51 -15.86 -5.26
CA TYR A 13 4.46 -15.59 -6.23
C TYR A 13 4.35 -14.10 -6.62
N PHE A 14 4.79 -13.20 -5.74
CA PHE A 14 4.66 -11.77 -5.96
C PHE A 14 6.00 -11.13 -6.33
N ARG A 15 6.21 -10.90 -7.61
CA ARG A 15 7.35 -10.13 -8.10
C ARG A 15 6.96 -8.68 -8.26
N MET A 16 7.67 -7.79 -7.58
CA MET A 16 7.46 -6.36 -7.73
C MET A 16 8.22 -5.85 -8.97
N PRO A 17 7.54 -5.15 -9.88
CA PRO A 17 8.19 -4.48 -10.99
C PRO A 17 9.16 -3.40 -10.51
N CYS A 18 10.24 -3.19 -11.25
CA CYS A 18 11.25 -2.20 -10.89
C CYS A 18 10.87 -0.82 -11.45
N PHE A 19 10.70 0.15 -10.57
CA PHE A 19 10.40 1.54 -10.97
C PHE A 19 11.56 2.28 -11.62
N ASN A 20 12.76 1.73 -11.61
CA ASN A 20 13.89 2.22 -12.38
C ASN A 20 13.99 1.60 -13.78
N SER A 21 12.95 0.91 -14.23
CA SER A 21 12.82 0.34 -15.57
C SER A 21 11.72 1.02 -16.37
N GLY A 22 11.45 0.53 -17.58
CA GLY A 22 10.33 0.99 -18.40
C GLY A 22 8.94 0.76 -17.78
N TYR A 23 8.85 -0.02 -16.68
CA TYR A 23 7.60 -0.20 -15.96
C TYR A 23 7.06 1.12 -15.39
N ARG A 24 7.91 2.07 -15.01
CA ARG A 24 7.49 3.40 -14.53
C ARG A 24 6.59 4.11 -15.53
N GLU A 25 7.02 4.18 -16.80
CA GLU A 25 6.24 4.82 -17.85
C GLU A 25 4.96 4.03 -18.19
N TYR A 26 5.05 2.71 -18.17
CA TYR A 26 3.87 1.87 -18.32
C TYR A 26 2.81 2.21 -17.25
N LEU A 27 3.18 2.23 -15.97
CA LEU A 27 2.28 2.57 -14.87
C LEU A 27 1.66 3.97 -15.04
N PHE A 28 2.46 4.97 -15.43
CA PHE A 28 1.95 6.32 -15.63
C PHE A 28 0.95 6.41 -16.79
N ASN A 29 1.16 5.63 -17.84
CA ASN A 29 0.22 5.57 -18.96
C ASN A 29 -1.08 4.87 -18.56
N GLU A 30 -1.03 3.78 -17.80
CA GLU A 30 -2.21 3.12 -17.21
C GLU A 30 -3.01 4.10 -16.35
N ILE A 31 -2.34 4.85 -15.47
CA ILE A 31 -3.02 5.85 -14.63
C ILE A 31 -3.68 6.92 -15.50
N ARG A 32 -3.01 7.42 -16.54
CA ARG A 32 -3.59 8.42 -17.46
C ARG A 32 -4.83 7.88 -18.18
N GLU A 33 -4.79 6.63 -18.62
CA GLU A 33 -5.93 5.96 -19.26
C GLU A 33 -7.12 5.82 -18.28
N VAL A 34 -6.86 5.44 -17.03
CA VAL A 34 -7.89 5.38 -15.99
C VAL A 34 -8.47 6.78 -15.72
N MET A 35 -7.63 7.82 -15.69
CA MET A 35 -8.05 9.20 -15.50
C MET A 35 -9.03 9.71 -16.58
N GLU A 36 -8.98 9.17 -17.80
CA GLU A 36 -9.95 9.47 -18.85
C GLU A 36 -11.39 9.05 -18.53
N LYS A 37 -11.56 8.14 -17.56
CA LYS A 37 -12.88 7.71 -17.06
C LYS A 37 -13.42 8.58 -15.93
N GLU A 38 -12.68 9.61 -15.53
CA GLU A 38 -13.05 10.56 -14.50
C GLU A 38 -13.47 9.89 -13.16
N PRO A 39 -12.67 8.94 -12.60
CA PRO A 39 -12.97 8.35 -11.30
C PRO A 39 -12.89 9.40 -10.19
N ASP A 40 -13.49 9.15 -9.03
CA ASP A 40 -13.38 10.03 -7.85
C ASP A 40 -11.98 10.02 -7.24
N GLY A 41 -11.22 8.96 -7.44
CA GLY A 41 -9.85 8.80 -6.97
C GLY A 41 -9.13 7.58 -7.57
N ILE A 42 -7.83 7.52 -7.32
CA ILE A 42 -6.95 6.41 -7.69
C ILE A 42 -6.39 5.79 -6.42
N PHE A 43 -6.56 4.49 -6.27
CA PHE A 43 -5.97 3.69 -5.20
C PHE A 43 -4.76 2.92 -5.74
N VAL A 44 -3.59 3.17 -5.19
CA VAL A 44 -2.35 2.50 -5.58
C VAL A 44 -1.97 1.50 -4.50
N ASP A 45 -1.98 0.23 -4.84
CA ASP A 45 -1.79 -0.85 -3.89
C ASP A 45 -0.36 -1.41 -3.87
N CYS A 46 0.09 -1.86 -2.70
CA CYS A 46 1.33 -2.61 -2.49
C CYS A 46 2.63 -1.94 -3.00
N MET A 47 2.69 -0.63 -3.05
CA MET A 47 3.90 0.10 -3.44
C MET A 47 4.83 0.30 -2.24
N ILE A 48 5.62 -0.71 -1.93
CA ILE A 48 6.51 -0.75 -0.77
C ILE A 48 7.97 -0.65 -1.20
N PRO A 49 8.81 0.17 -0.53
CA PRO A 49 10.23 0.22 -0.84
C PRO A 49 10.90 -1.11 -0.50
N LYS A 50 11.49 -1.74 -1.51
CA LYS A 50 12.26 -2.99 -1.35
C LYS A 50 13.59 -2.87 -2.06
N PRO A 51 14.69 -3.38 -1.49
CA PRO A 51 15.98 -3.43 -2.16
C PRO A 51 15.86 -4.11 -3.53
N CYS A 52 16.38 -3.47 -4.56
CA CYS A 52 16.37 -3.97 -5.92
C CYS A 52 17.78 -3.86 -6.53
N TYR A 53 18.28 -4.99 -6.98
CA TYR A 53 19.63 -5.13 -7.55
C TYR A 53 19.60 -5.49 -9.05
N CYS A 54 18.51 -5.16 -9.75
CA CYS A 54 18.47 -5.32 -11.21
C CYS A 54 19.47 -4.38 -11.89
N SER A 55 19.79 -4.66 -13.16
CA SER A 55 20.78 -3.89 -13.93
C SER A 55 20.50 -2.37 -13.95
N ASN A 56 19.24 -1.96 -13.99
CA ASN A 56 18.86 -0.55 -13.96
C ASN A 56 19.15 0.08 -12.60
N CYS A 57 18.83 -0.60 -11.49
CA CYS A 57 19.12 -0.10 -10.14
C CYS A 57 20.62 -0.07 -9.87
N LEU A 58 21.36 -1.13 -10.22
CA LEU A 58 22.82 -1.18 -10.06
C LEU A 58 23.51 -0.04 -10.81
N ARG A 59 23.11 0.22 -12.06
CA ARG A 59 23.64 1.34 -12.83
C ARG A 59 23.36 2.69 -12.16
N LYS A 60 22.12 2.94 -11.75
CA LYS A 60 21.74 4.20 -11.08
C LYS A 60 22.43 4.38 -9.73
N MET A 61 22.57 3.32 -8.95
CA MET A 61 23.34 3.36 -7.70
C MET A 61 24.81 3.69 -7.94
N ALA A 62 25.43 3.08 -8.96
CA ALA A 62 26.79 3.40 -9.34
C ALA A 62 26.97 4.86 -9.80
N GLU A 63 26.03 5.38 -10.61
CA GLU A 63 25.99 6.79 -11.02
C GLU A 63 25.89 7.76 -9.84
N LYS A 64 25.20 7.36 -8.76
CA LYS A 64 25.03 8.13 -7.52
C LYS A 64 26.12 7.86 -6.47
N GLY A 65 27.09 6.98 -6.75
CA GLY A 65 28.15 6.61 -5.80
C GLY A 65 27.65 5.83 -4.57
N ILE A 66 26.53 5.12 -4.69
CA ILE A 66 25.93 4.34 -3.59
C ILE A 66 26.63 2.98 -3.52
N ASP A 67 27.14 2.63 -2.33
CA ASP A 67 27.69 1.30 -2.08
C ASP A 67 26.55 0.28 -1.99
N VAL A 68 26.54 -0.66 -2.92
CA VAL A 68 25.53 -1.73 -2.98
C VAL A 68 25.63 -2.75 -1.84
N ASN A 69 26.71 -2.71 -1.05
CA ASN A 69 26.88 -3.53 0.14
C ASN A 69 26.38 -2.81 1.42
N ASP A 70 26.04 -1.54 1.35
CA ASP A 70 25.39 -0.81 2.42
C ASP A 70 23.86 -0.95 2.27
N ASP A 71 23.28 -1.87 3.05
CA ASP A 71 21.85 -2.17 3.02
C ASP A 71 20.99 -0.92 3.33
N ALA A 72 21.46 -0.01 4.20
CA ALA A 72 20.74 1.21 4.55
C ALA A 72 20.75 2.21 3.38
N ALA A 73 21.88 2.38 2.71
CA ALA A 73 22.00 3.23 1.54
C ALA A 73 21.16 2.70 0.37
N VAL A 74 21.15 1.39 0.15
CA VAL A 74 20.31 0.75 -0.86
C VAL A 74 18.83 0.90 -0.53
N PHE A 75 18.43 0.72 0.71
CA PHE A 75 17.04 0.93 1.13
C PHE A 75 16.61 2.39 0.92
N LYS A 76 17.44 3.35 1.35
CA LYS A 76 17.18 4.77 1.11
C LYS A 76 17.01 5.08 -0.37
N PHE A 77 17.86 4.52 -1.23
CA PHE A 77 17.74 4.69 -2.69
C PHE A 77 16.37 4.21 -3.21
N GLN A 78 15.80 3.13 -2.65
CA GLN A 78 14.46 2.67 -3.03
C GLN A 78 13.36 3.60 -2.50
N VAL A 79 13.49 4.12 -1.27
CA VAL A 79 12.57 5.13 -0.74
C VAL A 79 12.57 6.37 -1.65
N ASP A 80 13.75 6.89 -1.99
CA ASP A 80 13.88 8.04 -2.88
C ASP A 80 13.29 7.76 -4.27
N THR A 81 13.46 6.54 -4.79
CA THR A 81 12.86 6.11 -6.05
C THR A 81 11.33 6.12 -6.00
N LEU A 82 10.75 5.60 -4.91
CA LEU A 82 9.30 5.61 -4.74
C LEU A 82 8.76 7.02 -4.51
N TYR A 83 9.48 7.85 -3.76
CA TYR A 83 9.11 9.25 -3.59
C TYR A 83 8.99 9.97 -4.94
N GLU A 84 9.97 9.79 -5.84
CA GLU A 84 9.89 10.32 -7.21
C GLU A 84 8.67 9.79 -7.98
N VAL A 85 8.37 8.49 -7.83
CA VAL A 85 7.21 7.87 -8.50
C VAL A 85 5.89 8.43 -7.96
N PHE A 86 5.72 8.51 -6.63
CA PHE A 86 4.52 9.06 -6.02
C PHE A 86 4.32 10.55 -6.33
N SER A 87 5.40 11.33 -6.35
CA SER A 87 5.34 12.72 -6.77
C SER A 87 4.79 12.88 -8.20
N GLN A 88 5.22 11.99 -9.11
CA GLN A 88 4.74 12.00 -10.49
C GLN A 88 3.29 11.50 -10.60
N ILE A 89 2.92 10.44 -9.88
CA ILE A 89 1.53 9.97 -9.82
C ILE A 89 0.63 11.08 -9.27
N HIS A 90 1.04 11.71 -8.17
CA HIS A 90 0.30 12.83 -7.58
C HIS A 90 0.11 13.97 -8.59
N ALA A 91 1.13 14.33 -9.35
CA ALA A 91 1.03 15.37 -10.37
C ALA A 91 0.08 14.98 -11.54
N ILE A 92 -0.06 13.68 -11.84
CA ILE A 92 -1.00 13.19 -12.86
C ILE A 92 -2.44 13.23 -12.32
N VAL A 93 -2.64 12.81 -11.08
CA VAL A 93 -3.98 12.59 -10.49
C VAL A 93 -4.58 13.89 -9.95
N THR A 94 -3.81 14.69 -9.21
CA THR A 94 -4.28 15.94 -8.63
C THR A 94 -4.08 17.14 -9.59
N PRO A 95 -4.90 18.20 -9.54
CA PRO A 95 -5.89 18.53 -8.52
C PRO A 95 -7.30 17.95 -8.76
N LYS A 96 -7.50 17.10 -9.76
CA LYS A 96 -8.84 16.68 -10.15
C LYS A 96 -9.44 15.58 -9.27
N MET A 97 -8.60 14.71 -8.74
CA MET A 97 -9.01 13.48 -8.05
C MET A 97 -8.17 13.23 -6.82
N ARG A 98 -8.60 12.31 -5.95
CA ARG A 98 -7.85 11.92 -4.77
C ARG A 98 -6.91 10.77 -5.09
N LEU A 99 -5.70 10.81 -4.53
CA LEU A 99 -4.74 9.73 -4.57
C LEU A 99 -4.72 9.02 -3.22
N TYR A 100 -4.78 7.70 -3.24
CA TYR A 100 -4.65 6.85 -2.07
C TYR A 100 -3.51 5.86 -2.30
N ILE A 101 -2.73 5.63 -1.27
CA ILE A 101 -1.57 4.75 -1.33
C ILE A 101 -1.69 3.73 -0.20
N ASN A 102 -1.90 2.47 -0.55
CA ASN A 102 -1.83 1.38 0.42
C ASN A 102 -0.37 0.97 0.60
N SER A 103 0.26 1.48 1.65
CA SER A 103 1.63 1.11 2.00
C SER A 103 1.87 1.23 3.50
N TYR A 104 2.82 0.45 4.02
CA TYR A 104 3.29 0.56 5.40
C TYR A 104 4.24 1.75 5.63
N SER A 105 4.38 2.62 4.64
CA SER A 105 5.42 3.64 4.58
C SER A 105 4.85 5.05 4.56
N ASN A 106 3.71 5.25 5.21
CA ASN A 106 3.01 6.54 5.26
C ASN A 106 3.89 7.69 5.78
N ASP A 107 4.91 7.40 6.60
CA ASP A 107 5.89 8.38 7.08
C ASP A 107 6.61 9.14 5.96
N TRP A 108 6.83 8.47 4.83
CA TRP A 108 7.56 9.05 3.70
C TRP A 108 6.66 9.62 2.61
N PHE A 109 5.39 9.20 2.57
CA PHE A 109 4.51 9.46 1.44
C PHE A 109 3.19 10.12 1.81
N SER A 110 2.95 10.37 3.11
CA SER A 110 1.69 10.95 3.60
C SER A 110 1.30 12.27 2.94
N GLU A 111 2.27 13.04 2.45
CA GLU A 111 2.00 14.30 1.76
C GLU A 111 1.26 14.12 0.42
N PHE A 112 1.42 12.96 -0.22
CA PHE A 112 0.76 12.64 -1.50
C PHE A 112 -0.64 12.07 -1.33
N GLU A 113 -1.00 11.62 -0.14
CA GLU A 113 -2.24 10.91 0.12
C GLU A 113 -3.42 11.84 0.36
N GLY A 114 -4.58 11.50 -0.18
CA GLY A 114 -5.84 12.19 0.09
C GLY A 114 -6.40 11.93 1.48
N HIS A 115 -6.14 10.73 2.04
CA HIS A 115 -6.42 10.33 3.42
C HIS A 115 -5.28 9.46 3.94
N ILE A 116 -5.26 9.17 5.23
CA ILE A 116 -4.36 8.18 5.83
C ILE A 116 -5.15 6.90 6.07
N GLU A 117 -4.72 5.82 5.44
CA GLU A 117 -5.33 4.52 5.59
C GLU A 117 -4.45 3.59 6.43
N LEU A 118 -5.07 2.93 7.38
CA LEU A 118 -4.45 1.90 8.19
C LEU A 118 -5.17 0.57 7.94
N GLU A 119 -4.54 -0.30 7.16
CA GLU A 119 -5.01 -1.66 6.96
C GLU A 119 -4.80 -2.48 8.22
N CYS A 120 -5.84 -3.18 8.64
CA CYS A 120 -5.77 -4.08 9.79
C CYS A 120 -6.70 -5.28 9.59
N LEU A 121 -6.13 -6.47 9.67
CA LEU A 121 -6.83 -7.75 9.58
C LEU A 121 -6.70 -8.52 10.90
N PRO A 122 -7.48 -8.16 11.96
CA PRO A 122 -7.25 -8.66 13.32
C PRO A 122 -7.39 -10.16 13.45
N THR A 123 -8.30 -10.77 12.70
CA THR A 123 -8.54 -12.23 12.71
C THR A 123 -7.48 -13.03 11.95
N TYR A 124 -6.55 -12.35 11.29
CA TYR A 124 -5.41 -12.96 10.58
C TYR A 124 -4.13 -12.84 11.42
N THR A 125 -3.03 -12.39 10.86
CA THR A 125 -1.73 -12.37 11.52
C THR A 125 -1.49 -11.15 12.40
N TRP A 126 -2.32 -10.11 12.30
CA TRP A 126 -2.08 -8.83 12.95
C TRP A 126 -2.58 -8.76 14.38
N GLY A 127 -3.67 -9.48 14.69
CA GLY A 127 -4.28 -9.48 16.03
C GLY A 127 -5.02 -8.18 16.36
N TYR A 128 -5.85 -8.25 17.38
CA TYR A 128 -6.69 -7.12 17.81
C TYR A 128 -5.91 -5.99 18.49
N ASP A 129 -4.70 -6.23 18.98
CA ASP A 129 -3.86 -5.20 19.61
C ASP A 129 -3.15 -4.30 18.59
N PHE A 130 -3.09 -4.70 17.31
CA PHE A 130 -2.37 -3.96 16.28
C PHE A 130 -2.96 -2.57 16.04
N PHE A 131 -4.27 -2.48 15.78
CA PHE A 131 -4.91 -1.21 15.47
C PHE A 131 -4.86 -0.21 16.63
N PRO A 132 -5.22 -0.58 17.89
CA PRO A 132 -5.09 0.31 19.03
C PRO A 132 -3.68 0.86 19.26
N ALA A 133 -2.66 0.06 18.97
CA ALA A 133 -1.26 0.48 19.09
C ALA A 133 -0.84 1.48 17.98
N GLN A 134 -1.35 1.33 16.77
CA GLN A 134 -0.96 2.14 15.62
C GLN A 134 -1.82 3.40 15.43
N ALA A 135 -3.10 3.34 15.76
CA ALA A 135 -4.04 4.41 15.49
C ALA A 135 -3.62 5.81 16.02
N PRO A 136 -3.08 5.94 17.26
CA PRO A 136 -2.60 7.22 17.75
C PRO A 136 -1.42 7.78 16.96
N TYR A 137 -0.53 6.90 16.49
CA TYR A 137 0.62 7.31 15.68
C TYR A 137 0.16 7.89 14.34
N TYR A 138 -0.63 7.15 13.58
CA TYR A 138 -1.11 7.59 12.26
C TYR A 138 -1.98 8.85 12.33
N ARG A 139 -2.75 9.03 13.41
CA ARG A 139 -3.49 10.27 13.64
C ARG A 139 -2.59 11.50 13.71
N ASN A 140 -1.39 11.36 14.27
CA ASN A 140 -0.44 12.45 14.42
C ASN A 140 0.49 12.63 13.21
N LEU A 141 0.53 11.65 12.30
CA LEU A 141 1.39 11.68 11.13
C LEU A 141 0.98 12.78 10.15
N ALA A 142 -0.31 12.95 9.91
CA ALA A 142 -0.84 13.93 8.98
C ALA A 142 -2.08 14.64 9.58
N PRO A 143 -1.88 15.61 10.49
CA PRO A 143 -2.98 16.33 11.14
C PRO A 143 -3.91 16.96 10.11
N GLY A 144 -5.22 16.76 10.30
CA GLY A 144 -6.26 17.33 9.43
C GLY A 144 -6.63 16.47 8.22
N LYS A 145 -5.92 15.36 7.98
CA LYS A 145 -6.36 14.39 6.98
C LYS A 145 -7.41 13.44 7.55
N GLU A 146 -8.26 12.95 6.66
CA GLU A 146 -9.19 11.88 6.95
C GLU A 146 -8.41 10.60 7.33
N LEU A 147 -8.93 9.86 8.29
CA LEU A 147 -8.35 8.62 8.77
C LEU A 147 -9.28 7.48 8.40
N VAL A 148 -8.75 6.48 7.72
CA VAL A 148 -9.51 5.30 7.28
C VAL A 148 -8.90 4.04 7.90
N TYR A 149 -9.76 3.23 8.49
CA TYR A 149 -9.42 1.88 8.93
C TYR A 149 -9.93 0.90 7.87
N MET A 150 -9.02 0.15 7.27
CA MET A 150 -9.38 -0.86 6.26
C MET A 150 -9.29 -2.26 6.85
N THR A 151 -10.40 -2.98 6.83
CA THR A 151 -10.47 -4.39 7.22
C THR A 151 -11.18 -5.21 6.15
N GLY A 152 -11.07 -6.53 6.23
CA GLY A 152 -11.78 -7.45 5.34
C GLY A 152 -12.93 -8.17 6.02
N ALA A 153 -13.95 -8.51 5.26
CA ALA A 153 -15.04 -9.39 5.71
C ALA A 153 -14.58 -10.84 5.94
N MET A 154 -13.37 -11.21 5.44
CA MET A 154 -12.83 -12.56 5.53
C MET A 154 -12.02 -12.78 6.81
N VAL A 155 -11.96 -14.03 7.28
CA VAL A 155 -11.26 -14.43 8.53
C VAL A 155 -9.73 -14.41 8.35
N THR A 156 -9.22 -14.96 7.25
CA THR A 156 -7.78 -15.23 7.07
C THR A 156 -7.09 -14.31 6.07
N GLY A 157 -7.60 -13.10 5.90
CA GLY A 157 -6.99 -12.08 5.02
C GLY A 157 -7.61 -12.06 3.62
N TRP A 158 -7.03 -11.21 2.77
CA TRP A 158 -7.49 -11.02 1.40
C TRP A 158 -7.33 -12.30 0.57
N GLY A 159 -8.42 -12.76 -0.02
CA GLY A 159 -8.43 -13.97 -0.85
C GLY A 159 -8.94 -15.23 -0.17
N ASP A 160 -9.37 -15.18 1.08
CA ASP A 160 -10.10 -16.28 1.71
C ASP A 160 -11.58 -16.26 1.28
N PHE A 161 -11.84 -16.79 0.11
CA PHE A 161 -13.15 -16.73 -0.54
C PHE A 161 -14.27 -17.50 0.17
N SER A 162 -14.00 -18.25 1.23
CA SER A 162 -14.96 -19.11 1.90
C SER A 162 -15.11 -18.85 3.39
N GLY A 163 -14.24 -18.08 3.99
CA GLY A 163 -14.19 -17.85 5.42
C GLY A 163 -14.60 -16.43 5.81
N TYR A 164 -15.89 -16.18 5.98
CA TYR A 164 -16.36 -14.88 6.49
C TYR A 164 -16.19 -14.78 8.01
N LYS A 165 -15.85 -13.57 8.47
CA LYS A 165 -15.88 -13.25 9.89
C LYS A 165 -17.29 -13.44 10.45
N PRO A 166 -17.44 -13.93 11.69
CA PRO A 166 -18.69 -13.79 12.43
C PRO A 166 -19.09 -12.31 12.54
N ASP A 167 -20.38 -12.00 12.50
CA ASP A 167 -20.91 -10.64 12.58
C ASP A 167 -20.29 -9.86 13.76
N ALA A 168 -20.21 -10.48 14.93
CA ALA A 168 -19.64 -9.86 16.12
C ALA A 168 -18.15 -9.48 15.96
N ALA A 169 -17.37 -10.22 15.18
CA ALA A 169 -15.97 -9.88 14.91
C ALA A 169 -15.86 -8.67 13.96
N LEU A 170 -16.72 -8.63 12.94
CA LEU A 170 -16.76 -7.49 12.02
C LEU A 170 -17.29 -6.23 12.70
N GLU A 171 -18.31 -6.36 13.55
CA GLU A 171 -18.80 -5.26 14.39
C GLU A 171 -17.70 -4.72 15.32
N CYS A 172 -16.90 -5.61 15.93
CA CYS A 172 -15.77 -5.23 16.76
C CYS A 172 -14.78 -4.38 15.97
N ASP A 173 -14.39 -4.82 14.78
CA ASP A 173 -13.46 -4.08 13.91
C ASP A 173 -13.99 -2.67 13.58
N VAL A 174 -15.28 -2.58 13.23
CA VAL A 174 -15.94 -1.31 12.89
C VAL A 174 -16.02 -0.38 14.10
N TYR A 175 -16.42 -0.91 15.27
CA TYR A 175 -16.49 -0.08 16.49
C TYR A 175 -15.12 0.36 16.97
N ASP A 176 -14.10 -0.48 16.86
CA ASP A 176 -12.73 -0.07 17.16
C ASP A 176 -12.28 1.10 16.28
N ALA A 177 -12.55 1.03 14.98
CA ALA A 177 -12.27 2.13 14.06
C ALA A 177 -12.94 3.43 14.53
N MET A 178 -14.24 3.37 14.82
CA MET A 178 -15.03 4.52 15.27
C MET A 178 -14.55 5.07 16.62
N MET A 179 -14.18 4.21 17.57
CA MET A 179 -13.63 4.64 18.88
C MET A 179 -12.38 5.46 18.74
N TYR A 180 -11.52 5.15 17.76
CA TYR A 180 -10.31 5.92 17.47
C TYR A 180 -10.53 7.05 16.47
N GLY A 181 -11.77 7.30 16.03
CA GLY A 181 -12.12 8.37 15.10
C GLY A 181 -11.66 8.12 13.67
N TYR A 182 -11.65 6.85 13.27
CA TYR A 182 -11.38 6.41 11.90
C TYR A 182 -12.70 6.08 11.19
N ASN A 183 -12.74 6.32 9.90
CA ASN A 183 -13.83 5.85 9.05
C ASN A 183 -13.58 4.39 8.68
N PRO A 184 -14.49 3.45 9.03
CA PRO A 184 -14.30 2.06 8.68
C PRO A 184 -14.52 1.82 7.18
N SER A 185 -13.60 1.09 6.57
CA SER A 185 -13.68 0.54 5.22
C SER A 185 -13.63 -0.98 5.30
N VAL A 186 -14.67 -1.64 4.82
CA VAL A 186 -14.77 -3.10 4.86
C VAL A 186 -14.67 -3.65 3.44
N GLY A 187 -13.56 -4.34 3.16
CA GLY A 187 -13.35 -5.02 1.89
C GLY A 187 -14.10 -6.35 1.85
N ASP A 188 -14.75 -6.62 0.72
CA ASP A 188 -15.42 -7.89 0.43
C ASP A 188 -15.06 -8.36 -0.98
N LEU A 189 -15.47 -9.54 -1.34
CA LEU A 189 -15.21 -10.17 -2.62
C LEU A 189 -16.45 -10.08 -3.52
N MET A 190 -16.22 -9.67 -4.76
CA MET A 190 -17.26 -9.86 -5.79
C MET A 190 -17.37 -11.34 -6.14
N HIS A 191 -18.57 -11.89 -5.99
CA HIS A 191 -18.83 -13.24 -6.43
C HIS A 191 -18.62 -13.35 -7.96
N PRO A 192 -18.02 -14.46 -8.48
CA PRO A 192 -17.75 -14.60 -9.91
C PRO A 192 -18.98 -14.47 -10.83
N ARG A 193 -20.18 -14.60 -10.29
CA ARG A 193 -21.47 -14.50 -11.04
C ARG A 193 -22.16 -13.16 -10.90
N ASP A 194 -21.64 -12.26 -10.12
CA ASP A 194 -22.09 -10.91 -9.79
C ASP A 194 -22.45 -10.68 -8.30
N GLY A 195 -22.36 -9.42 -7.89
CA GLY A 195 -22.77 -8.97 -6.57
C GLY A 195 -21.84 -9.36 -5.42
N LEU A 196 -22.07 -8.76 -4.26
CA LEU A 196 -21.42 -9.13 -3.01
C LEU A 196 -22.13 -10.36 -2.41
N ASN A 197 -21.39 -11.22 -1.74
CA ASN A 197 -21.98 -12.28 -0.94
C ASN A 197 -22.78 -11.63 0.21
N ARG A 198 -24.06 -12.00 0.28
CA ARG A 198 -24.99 -11.56 1.33
C ARG A 198 -25.34 -12.73 2.23
#